data_5d83a12bb4b64d76d9ff14f06fa8d117
#
_entry.id   5d83a12bb4b64d76d9ff14f06fa8d117
#
_cell.length_a   1.000
_cell.length_b   1.000
_cell.length_c   1.000
_cell.angle_alpha   90.00
_cell.angle_beta   90.00
_cell.angle_gamma   90.00
#
_symmetry.space_group_name_H-M   'P 1'
#
loop_
_entity.id
_entity.type
_entity.pdbx_description
1 polymer ?
#
loop_
_entity_poly.entity_id
_entity_poly.type
_entity_poly.pdbx_seq_one_letter_code
_entity_poly.pdbx_strand_id
1 'polypeptide(L)'
;RFKKFLSNHQGVVNRTLWHYDDVNHTQGASAELKSLDIIGFATPKPTRLIDRIIRIASEDNSIILDFFAGSGTTAHAVLKYNHDHESSNRKFILCTNNENNICEEVTYERIKRVIEGYGDVEGIPANLKYYRTDFVSKYSDSLTDELLDHIKEMIQLEHGINLDGNQYLLVLTDEEADALEQHWDEYKDVKALYVSRNVLFTTEQNMLFGDVDIHIIPDDYFKFELQEVGEAW
;
A
#
# COMPACT_ATOMS: atom_id res chain seq x y z
N ARG A 1 6.58 28.93 43.71
CA ARG A 1 5.82 28.09 42.74
C ARG A 1 5.87 28.78 41.40
N PHE A 2 6.48 28.15 40.38
CA PHE A 2 6.49 28.65 39.00
C PHE A 2 5.23 28.19 38.30
N LYS A 3 4.52 29.09 37.59
CA LYS A 3 3.41 28.74 36.69
C LYS A 3 4.01 28.28 35.36
N LYS A 4 3.77 27.04 34.95
CA LYS A 4 4.02 26.56 33.58
C LYS A 4 2.74 26.77 32.76
N PHE A 5 2.83 27.52 31.66
CA PHE A 5 1.75 27.68 30.74
C PHE A 5 1.66 26.46 29.81
N LEU A 6 0.46 26.03 29.50
CA LEU A 6 0.21 24.89 28.56
C LEU A 6 0.84 25.13 27.16
N SER A 7 0.92 26.38 26.72
CA SER A 7 1.59 26.77 25.48
C SER A 7 3.11 26.48 25.47
N ASN A 8 3.72 26.32 26.62
CA ASN A 8 5.17 26.01 26.76
C ASN A 8 5.43 24.54 27.06
N HIS A 9 4.39 23.67 26.94
CA HIS A 9 4.52 22.25 27.23
C HIS A 9 4.87 21.52 25.94
N GLN A 10 6.05 20.93 25.89
CA GLN A 10 6.52 20.10 24.76
C GLN A 10 5.86 18.70 24.71
N GLY A 11 4.70 18.53 25.33
CA GLY A 11 4.05 17.23 25.47
C GLY A 11 4.58 16.40 26.65
N VAL A 12 4.04 15.22 26.81
CA VAL A 12 4.45 14.24 27.83
C VAL A 12 5.16 13.10 27.13
N VAL A 13 6.35 12.76 27.62
CA VAL A 13 7.10 11.60 27.13
C VAL A 13 6.22 10.35 27.25
N ASN A 14 6.16 9.59 26.17
CA ASN A 14 5.38 8.37 26.15
C ASN A 14 5.95 7.35 27.15
N ARG A 15 5.06 6.68 27.88
CA ARG A 15 5.45 5.66 28.85
C ARG A 15 5.85 4.36 28.14
N THR A 16 6.80 3.64 28.71
CA THR A 16 7.22 2.32 28.23
C THR A 16 6.23 1.22 28.56
N LEU A 17 5.39 1.44 29.60
CA LEU A 17 4.31 0.53 30.00
C LEU A 17 2.95 1.15 29.66
N TRP A 18 2.14 0.45 28.89
CA TRP A 18 0.76 0.82 28.59
C TRP A 18 -0.20 -0.14 29.26
N HIS A 19 -1.11 0.41 30.04
CA HIS A 19 -2.10 -0.36 30.75
C HIS A 19 -3.24 -0.78 29.81
N TYR A 20 -3.89 -1.90 30.12
CA TYR A 20 -5.02 -2.41 29.33
C TYR A 20 -6.21 -1.43 29.29
N ASP A 21 -6.37 -0.59 30.31
CA ASP A 21 -7.38 0.47 30.34
C ASP A 21 -7.17 1.50 29.22
N ASP A 22 -5.91 1.74 28.83
CA ASP A 22 -5.53 2.67 27.78
C ASP A 22 -5.64 2.04 26.38
N VAL A 23 -5.16 0.80 26.22
CA VAL A 23 -4.94 0.17 24.91
C VAL A 23 -5.80 -1.08 24.68
N ASN A 24 -6.64 -1.46 25.65
CA ASN A 24 -7.42 -2.69 25.63
C ASN A 24 -6.54 -3.96 25.71
N HIS A 25 -7.12 -5.14 25.60
CA HIS A 25 -6.47 -6.44 25.75
C HIS A 25 -7.05 -7.47 24.76
N THR A 26 -6.50 -8.69 24.73
CA THR A 26 -6.89 -9.74 23.77
C THR A 26 -8.37 -10.10 23.84
N GLN A 27 -8.98 -10.14 25.01
CA GLN A 27 -10.42 -10.42 25.14
C GLN A 27 -11.28 -9.32 24.50
N GLY A 28 -10.89 -8.04 24.68
CA GLY A 28 -11.54 -6.92 24.01
C GLY A 28 -11.35 -7.00 22.48
N ALA A 29 -10.16 -7.37 22.03
CA ALA A 29 -9.90 -7.56 20.61
C ALA A 29 -10.71 -8.74 20.01
N SER A 30 -10.92 -9.81 20.79
CA SER A 30 -11.81 -10.92 20.38
C SER A 30 -13.26 -10.47 20.30
N ALA A 31 -13.70 -9.56 21.19
CA ALA A 31 -15.03 -8.96 21.11
C ALA A 31 -15.18 -8.06 19.88
N GLU A 32 -14.14 -7.30 19.52
CA GLU A 32 -14.10 -6.53 18.26
C GLU A 32 -14.30 -7.44 17.04
N LEU A 33 -13.59 -8.58 16.95
CA LEU A 33 -13.75 -9.52 15.83
C LEU A 33 -15.16 -10.16 15.80
N LYS A 34 -15.71 -10.49 16.97
CA LYS A 34 -17.07 -11.03 17.05
C LYS A 34 -18.13 -10.02 16.60
N SER A 35 -17.95 -8.74 16.88
CA SER A 35 -18.87 -7.70 16.39
C SER A 35 -18.83 -7.56 14.88
N LEU A 36 -17.71 -7.93 14.26
CA LEU A 36 -17.55 -8.07 12.81
C LEU A 36 -18.01 -9.45 12.29
N ASP A 37 -18.59 -10.29 13.12
CA ASP A 37 -18.98 -11.67 12.78
C ASP A 37 -17.82 -12.54 12.26
N ILE A 38 -16.60 -12.28 12.76
CA ILE A 38 -15.39 -13.03 12.44
C ILE A 38 -15.03 -13.90 13.64
N ILE A 39 -14.95 -15.22 13.41
CA ILE A 39 -14.71 -16.23 14.45
C ILE A 39 -13.44 -17.02 14.09
N GLY A 40 -12.83 -17.64 15.12
CA GLY A 40 -11.74 -18.60 14.88
C GLY A 40 -10.33 -18.04 14.94
N PHE A 41 -10.14 -16.72 15.08
CA PHE A 41 -8.80 -16.15 15.28
C PHE A 41 -8.43 -16.08 16.77
N ALA A 42 -7.35 -16.76 17.16
CA ALA A 42 -7.07 -17.03 18.58
C ALA A 42 -6.56 -15.80 19.37
N THR A 43 -5.69 -14.97 18.77
CA THR A 43 -4.97 -13.91 19.50
C THR A 43 -4.97 -12.57 18.77
N PRO A 44 -6.16 -11.96 18.52
CA PRO A 44 -6.21 -10.65 17.87
C PRO A 44 -5.58 -9.57 18.76
N LYS A 45 -5.05 -8.54 18.14
CA LYS A 45 -4.62 -7.32 18.84
C LYS A 45 -5.78 -6.32 18.84
N PRO A 46 -5.94 -5.52 19.90
CA PRO A 46 -7.00 -4.53 19.95
C PRO A 46 -6.68 -3.33 19.05
N THR A 47 -7.71 -2.81 18.39
CA THR A 47 -7.59 -1.63 17.52
C THR A 47 -7.04 -0.42 18.26
N ARG A 48 -7.40 -0.22 19.55
CA ARG A 48 -6.89 0.86 20.40
C ARG A 48 -5.36 0.81 20.61
N LEU A 49 -4.77 -0.38 20.64
CA LEU A 49 -3.32 -0.52 20.75
C LEU A 49 -2.63 -0.01 19.49
N ILE A 50 -3.13 -0.42 18.34
CA ILE A 50 -2.55 0.00 17.05
C ILE A 50 -2.81 1.49 16.81
N ASP A 51 -3.99 2.02 17.12
CA ASP A 51 -4.28 3.45 17.07
C ASP A 51 -3.24 4.28 17.86
N ARG A 52 -2.92 3.83 19.08
CA ARG A 52 -1.88 4.50 19.88
C ARG A 52 -0.51 4.46 19.22
N ILE A 53 -0.13 3.33 18.62
CA ILE A 53 1.13 3.20 17.89
C ILE A 53 1.16 4.17 16.70
N ILE A 54 0.09 4.22 15.91
CA ILE A 54 -0.06 5.11 14.77
C ILE A 54 0.14 6.57 15.16
N ARG A 55 -0.50 7.01 16.25
CA ARG A 55 -0.39 8.38 16.78
C ARG A 55 1.01 8.78 17.20
N ILE A 56 1.81 7.82 17.64
CA ILE A 56 3.15 8.08 18.17
C ILE A 56 4.22 7.97 17.09
N ALA A 57 4.04 7.05 16.15
CA ALA A 57 5.10 6.60 15.25
C ALA A 57 4.90 6.99 13.78
N SER A 58 3.80 7.68 13.45
CA SER A 58 3.53 8.03 12.05
C SER A 58 2.95 9.43 11.87
N GLU A 59 3.19 10.01 10.70
CA GLU A 59 2.66 11.29 10.24
C GLU A 59 1.44 11.10 9.34
N ASP A 60 0.73 12.19 8.99
CA ASP A 60 -0.58 12.16 8.32
C ASP A 60 -0.60 11.46 6.94
N ASN A 61 0.54 11.40 6.24
CA ASN A 61 0.66 10.75 4.93
C ASN A 61 1.55 9.50 4.94
N SER A 62 1.83 8.93 6.13
CA SER A 62 2.71 7.77 6.26
C SER A 62 2.09 6.51 5.64
N ILE A 63 2.95 5.65 5.11
CA ILE A 63 2.61 4.27 4.74
C ILE A 63 2.95 3.37 5.92
N ILE A 64 1.98 2.60 6.39
CA ILE A 64 2.10 1.69 7.53
C ILE A 64 2.18 0.27 7.00
N LEU A 65 3.34 -0.36 7.19
CA LEU A 65 3.60 -1.72 6.73
C LEU A 65 3.53 -2.70 7.91
N ASP A 66 2.73 -3.76 7.75
CA ASP A 66 2.59 -4.87 8.69
C ASP A 66 2.84 -6.20 7.98
N PHE A 67 3.99 -6.82 8.27
CA PHE A 67 4.39 -8.09 7.67
C PHE A 67 3.66 -9.31 8.24
N PHE A 68 2.91 -9.14 9.32
CA PHE A 68 2.21 -10.22 10.01
C PHE A 68 0.78 -9.79 10.31
N ALA A 69 0.03 -9.48 9.25
CA ALA A 69 -1.30 -8.87 9.29
C ALA A 69 -2.28 -9.54 10.29
N GLY A 70 -2.13 -10.84 10.49
CA GLY A 70 -2.95 -11.60 11.41
C GLY A 70 -4.45 -11.39 11.16
N SER A 71 -5.14 -10.78 12.11
CA SER A 71 -6.55 -10.46 11.94
C SER A 71 -6.84 -9.11 11.25
N GLY A 72 -5.86 -8.45 10.64
CA GLY A 72 -6.06 -7.18 9.95
C GLY A 72 -6.31 -5.98 10.86
N THR A 73 -5.87 -6.04 12.11
CA THR A 73 -6.08 -4.96 13.08
C THR A 73 -5.45 -3.64 12.65
N THR A 74 -4.27 -3.72 12.03
CA THR A 74 -3.53 -2.54 11.56
C THR A 74 -4.32 -1.75 10.52
N ALA A 75 -4.87 -2.43 9.51
CA ALA A 75 -5.71 -1.76 8.51
C ALA A 75 -6.97 -1.14 9.13
N HIS A 76 -7.67 -1.87 10.01
CA HIS A 76 -8.84 -1.34 10.71
C HIS A 76 -8.49 -0.07 11.50
N ALA A 77 -7.36 -0.08 12.21
CA ALA A 77 -6.91 1.09 12.97
C ALA A 77 -6.58 2.29 12.07
N VAL A 78 -5.91 2.05 10.93
CA VAL A 78 -5.58 3.10 9.95
C VAL A 78 -6.83 3.70 9.34
N LEU A 79 -7.77 2.87 8.87
CA LEU A 79 -9.04 3.33 8.31
C LEU A 79 -9.82 4.18 9.31
N LYS A 80 -9.95 3.69 10.53
CA LYS A 80 -10.62 4.42 11.61
C LYS A 80 -9.91 5.72 11.94
N TYR A 81 -8.58 5.71 12.02
CA TYR A 81 -7.80 6.91 12.29
C TYR A 81 -8.01 7.98 11.22
N ASN A 82 -7.95 7.59 9.94
CA ASN A 82 -8.21 8.52 8.83
C ASN A 82 -9.63 9.07 8.86
N HIS A 83 -10.62 8.23 9.19
CA HIS A 83 -12.01 8.67 9.31
C HIS A 83 -12.20 9.69 10.45
N ASP A 84 -11.56 9.46 11.60
CA ASP A 84 -11.69 10.31 12.79
C ASP A 84 -10.84 11.61 12.69
N HIS A 85 -9.93 11.71 11.69
CA HIS A 85 -8.99 12.83 11.53
C HIS A 85 -8.90 13.26 10.06
N GLU A 86 -9.61 14.31 9.68
CA GLU A 86 -9.75 14.80 8.29
C GLU A 86 -8.40 15.09 7.59
N SER A 87 -7.36 15.49 8.32
CA SER A 87 -6.02 15.73 7.76
C SER A 87 -5.24 14.45 7.48
N SER A 88 -5.69 13.30 7.99
CA SER A 88 -4.98 12.03 7.88
C SER A 88 -5.32 11.32 6.57
N ASN A 89 -4.27 10.99 5.82
CA ASN A 89 -4.33 10.19 4.60
C ASN A 89 -3.30 9.05 4.65
N ARG A 90 -3.22 8.39 5.81
CA ARG A 90 -2.34 7.25 6.00
C ARG A 90 -2.76 6.09 5.12
N LYS A 91 -1.78 5.40 4.56
CA LYS A 91 -2.00 4.17 3.79
C LYS A 91 -1.49 2.98 4.60
N PHE A 92 -1.95 1.78 4.26
CA PHE A 92 -1.45 0.55 4.85
C PHE A 92 -1.09 -0.47 3.77
N ILE A 93 -0.08 -1.29 4.08
CA ILE A 93 0.29 -2.48 3.33
C ILE A 93 0.33 -3.62 4.33
N LEU A 94 -0.43 -4.67 4.09
CA LEU A 94 -0.48 -5.85 4.93
C LEU A 94 0.08 -7.06 4.19
N CYS A 95 0.93 -7.81 4.85
CA CYS A 95 1.45 -9.07 4.33
C CYS A 95 1.05 -10.23 5.25
N THR A 96 0.69 -11.36 4.67
CA THR A 96 0.42 -12.60 5.39
C THR A 96 0.69 -13.80 4.49
N ASN A 97 1.09 -14.92 5.08
CA ASN A 97 1.34 -16.17 4.36
C ASN A 97 0.06 -16.95 4.02
N ASN A 98 -1.10 -16.43 4.36
CA ASN A 98 -2.40 -17.07 4.19
C ASN A 98 -2.53 -18.49 4.78
N GLU A 99 -1.75 -18.81 5.82
CA GLU A 99 -1.85 -20.08 6.52
C GLU A 99 -3.26 -20.26 7.10
N ASN A 100 -3.87 -21.42 6.87
CA ASN A 100 -5.27 -21.71 7.23
C ASN A 100 -6.29 -20.69 6.67
N ASN A 101 -6.05 -20.15 5.48
CA ASN A 101 -6.88 -19.13 4.82
C ASN A 101 -7.07 -17.84 5.62
N ILE A 102 -6.16 -17.53 6.52
CA ILE A 102 -6.26 -16.36 7.41
C ILE A 102 -6.40 -15.04 6.65
N CYS A 103 -5.75 -14.92 5.49
CA CYS A 103 -5.85 -13.73 4.64
C CYS A 103 -7.27 -13.52 4.15
N GLU A 104 -7.87 -14.54 3.56
CA GLU A 104 -9.16 -14.48 2.88
C GLU A 104 -10.32 -14.47 3.89
N GLU A 105 -10.26 -15.36 4.90
CA GLU A 105 -11.38 -15.56 5.82
C GLU A 105 -11.39 -14.61 7.03
N VAL A 106 -10.24 -14.02 7.38
CA VAL A 106 -10.12 -13.16 8.56
C VAL A 106 -9.66 -11.76 8.19
N THR A 107 -8.45 -11.62 7.60
CA THR A 107 -7.83 -10.32 7.34
C THR A 107 -8.64 -9.50 6.36
N TYR A 108 -8.92 -10.07 5.18
CA TYR A 108 -9.67 -9.43 4.12
C TYR A 108 -11.12 -9.16 4.54
N GLU A 109 -11.79 -10.15 5.13
CA GLU A 109 -13.16 -10.01 5.61
C GLU A 109 -13.30 -8.90 6.66
N ARG A 110 -12.34 -8.78 7.59
CA ARG A 110 -12.35 -7.68 8.56
C ARG A 110 -12.31 -6.32 7.88
N ILE A 111 -11.39 -6.14 6.94
CA ILE A 111 -11.21 -4.84 6.25
C ILE A 111 -12.44 -4.53 5.41
N LYS A 112 -12.94 -5.52 4.66
CA LYS A 112 -14.15 -5.39 3.86
C LYS A 112 -15.34 -4.94 4.70
N ARG A 113 -15.59 -5.58 5.84
CA ARG A 113 -16.69 -5.22 6.74
C ARG A 113 -16.52 -3.84 7.38
N VAL A 114 -15.29 -3.44 7.68
CA VAL A 114 -15.01 -2.06 8.14
C VAL A 114 -15.34 -1.04 7.05
N ILE A 115 -15.08 -1.35 5.78
CA ILE A 115 -15.39 -0.48 4.65
C ILE A 115 -16.89 -0.45 4.36
N GLU A 116 -17.55 -1.60 4.36
CA GLU A 116 -18.97 -1.74 4.00
C GLU A 116 -19.92 -1.40 5.15
N GLY A 117 -19.46 -1.51 6.40
CA GLY A 117 -20.26 -1.42 7.62
C GLY A 117 -20.62 -2.81 8.18
N TYR A 118 -20.92 -2.86 9.47
CA TYR A 118 -21.28 -4.10 10.15
C TYR A 118 -22.19 -3.85 11.36
N GLY A 119 -23.19 -4.70 11.55
CA GLY A 119 -24.19 -4.49 12.60
C GLY A 119 -24.86 -3.12 12.45
N ASP A 120 -24.79 -2.30 13.50
CA ASP A 120 -25.28 -0.92 13.50
C ASP A 120 -24.16 0.10 13.25
N VAL A 121 -22.95 -0.34 12.85
CA VAL A 121 -21.80 0.52 12.58
C VAL A 121 -21.76 0.86 11.11
N GLU A 122 -21.75 2.16 10.80
CA GLU A 122 -21.61 2.66 9.43
C GLU A 122 -20.23 2.34 8.88
N GLY A 123 -20.15 2.04 7.58
CA GLY A 123 -18.91 1.74 6.89
C GLY A 123 -18.01 2.95 6.73
N ILE A 124 -16.72 2.71 6.68
CA ILE A 124 -15.70 3.72 6.42
C ILE A 124 -15.31 3.64 4.95
N PRO A 125 -15.73 4.59 4.09
CA PRO A 125 -15.41 4.56 2.67
C PRO A 125 -13.89 4.53 2.44
N ALA A 126 -13.40 3.49 1.77
CA ALA A 126 -12.00 3.34 1.43
C ALA A 126 -11.80 2.41 0.23
N ASN A 127 -10.60 2.46 -0.36
CA ASN A 127 -10.19 1.53 -1.39
C ASN A 127 -9.31 0.44 -0.80
N LEU A 128 -9.53 -0.80 -1.22
CA LEU A 128 -8.71 -1.95 -0.85
C LEU A 128 -8.30 -2.69 -2.12
N LYS A 129 -7.00 -2.93 -2.31
CA LYS A 129 -6.47 -3.84 -3.30
C LYS A 129 -5.94 -5.09 -2.62
N TYR A 130 -6.29 -6.23 -3.19
CA TYR A 130 -5.78 -7.52 -2.79
C TYR A 130 -4.80 -8.03 -3.85
N TYR A 131 -3.62 -8.41 -3.39
CA TYR A 131 -2.58 -8.99 -4.23
C TYR A 131 -2.25 -10.39 -3.74
N ARG A 132 -1.93 -11.25 -4.67
CA ARG A 132 -1.37 -12.58 -4.40
C ARG A 132 0.03 -12.62 -4.97
N THR A 133 0.99 -13.06 -4.17
CA THR A 133 2.35 -13.30 -4.67
C THR A 133 2.39 -14.57 -5.49
N ASP A 134 3.13 -14.54 -6.58
CA ASP A 134 3.47 -15.68 -7.40
C ASP A 134 4.98 -15.73 -7.62
N PHE A 135 5.47 -16.81 -8.18
CA PHE A 135 6.88 -17.00 -8.47
C PHE A 135 7.10 -17.00 -9.97
N VAL A 136 7.97 -16.11 -10.44
CA VAL A 136 8.52 -16.14 -11.78
C VAL A 136 9.80 -16.96 -11.76
N SER A 137 9.90 -17.97 -12.62
CA SER A 137 11.05 -18.84 -12.68
C SER A 137 12.21 -18.15 -13.38
N LYS A 138 13.38 -18.06 -12.76
CA LYS A 138 14.59 -17.58 -13.41
C LYS A 138 15.12 -18.49 -14.55
N TYR A 139 14.50 -19.64 -14.75
CA TYR A 139 14.81 -20.56 -15.84
C TYR A 139 13.73 -20.57 -16.92
N SER A 140 12.86 -19.55 -16.96
CA SER A 140 11.91 -19.39 -18.06
C SER A 140 12.64 -19.06 -19.36
N ASP A 141 11.98 -19.30 -20.48
CA ASP A 141 12.55 -19.02 -21.80
C ASP A 141 12.74 -17.51 -22.06
N SER A 142 11.94 -16.68 -21.40
CA SER A 142 12.06 -15.20 -21.38
C SER A 142 11.65 -14.66 -20.01
N LEU A 143 12.62 -14.41 -19.13
CA LEU A 143 12.37 -13.85 -17.82
C LEU A 143 11.82 -12.41 -17.94
N THR A 144 12.34 -11.62 -18.89
CA THR A 144 11.90 -10.26 -19.17
C THR A 144 10.40 -10.19 -19.45
N ASP A 145 9.88 -11.04 -20.33
CA ASP A 145 8.48 -11.01 -20.72
C ASP A 145 7.56 -11.41 -19.55
N GLU A 146 7.93 -12.48 -18.81
CA GLU A 146 7.17 -12.90 -17.62
C GLU A 146 7.13 -11.83 -16.53
N LEU A 147 8.22 -11.08 -16.34
CA LEU A 147 8.27 -9.98 -15.37
C LEU A 147 7.41 -8.79 -15.84
N LEU A 148 7.40 -8.49 -17.14
CA LEU A 148 6.58 -7.42 -17.70
C LEU A 148 5.07 -7.70 -17.56
N ASP A 149 4.64 -8.95 -17.63
CA ASP A 149 3.24 -9.34 -17.41
C ASP A 149 2.71 -8.94 -16.02
N HIS A 150 3.61 -8.83 -15.02
CA HIS A 150 3.26 -8.47 -13.65
C HIS A 150 3.67 -7.04 -13.24
N ILE A 151 4.29 -6.29 -14.13
CA ILE A 151 4.88 -4.99 -13.80
C ILE A 151 3.84 -3.96 -13.37
N LYS A 152 2.64 -4.02 -13.94
CA LYS A 152 1.53 -3.13 -13.61
C LYS A 152 1.14 -3.22 -12.13
N GLU A 153 1.06 -4.44 -11.61
CA GLU A 153 0.74 -4.69 -10.20
C GLU A 153 1.83 -4.16 -9.29
N MET A 154 3.08 -4.27 -9.68
CA MET A 154 4.21 -3.76 -8.91
C MET A 154 4.22 -2.24 -8.84
N ILE A 155 4.03 -1.55 -9.95
CA ILE A 155 3.91 -0.09 -10.00
C ILE A 155 2.74 0.38 -9.12
N GLN A 156 1.59 -0.29 -9.22
CA GLN A 156 0.43 0.04 -8.41
C GLN A 156 0.66 -0.16 -6.91
N LEU A 157 1.41 -1.21 -6.54
CA LEU A 157 1.77 -1.49 -5.15
C LEU A 157 2.75 -0.43 -4.61
N GLU A 158 3.78 -0.08 -5.36
CA GLU A 158 4.79 0.91 -4.98
C GLU A 158 4.16 2.27 -4.65
N HIS A 159 3.27 2.75 -5.50
CA HIS A 159 2.65 4.06 -5.33
C HIS A 159 1.33 4.02 -4.54
N GLY A 160 0.79 2.84 -4.26
CA GLY A 160 -0.50 2.67 -3.57
C GLY A 160 -1.65 3.31 -4.35
N ILE A 161 -1.70 3.10 -5.67
CA ILE A 161 -2.66 3.70 -6.61
C ILE A 161 -3.30 2.65 -7.52
N ASN A 162 -4.31 3.05 -8.28
CA ASN A 162 -4.68 2.41 -9.54
C ASN A 162 -3.91 3.09 -10.67
N LEU A 163 -3.35 2.31 -11.58
CA LEU A 163 -2.85 2.83 -12.85
C LEU A 163 -4.06 3.16 -13.73
N ASP A 164 -4.49 4.41 -13.64
CA ASP A 164 -5.63 4.97 -14.38
C ASP A 164 -5.20 5.80 -15.61
N GLY A 165 -3.88 5.87 -15.84
CA GLY A 165 -3.30 6.59 -16.95
C GLY A 165 -3.16 8.11 -16.76
N ASN A 166 -3.26 8.64 -15.55
CA ASN A 166 -3.16 10.09 -15.33
C ASN A 166 -1.77 10.54 -14.83
N GLN A 167 -1.30 9.98 -13.72
CA GLN A 167 -0.04 10.42 -13.08
C GLN A 167 1.13 9.48 -13.35
N TYR A 168 0.85 8.20 -13.54
CA TYR A 168 1.83 7.16 -13.79
C TYR A 168 1.41 6.40 -15.03
N LEU A 169 2.20 6.49 -16.07
CA LEU A 169 1.89 5.91 -17.37
C LEU A 169 2.78 4.70 -17.65
N LEU A 170 2.19 3.67 -18.23
CA LEU A 170 2.86 2.45 -18.64
C LEU A 170 2.94 2.42 -20.17
N VAL A 171 4.12 2.21 -20.70
CA VAL A 171 4.40 2.17 -22.15
C VAL A 171 5.16 0.87 -22.45
N LEU A 172 4.49 -0.09 -23.04
CA LEU A 172 5.04 -1.43 -23.30
C LEU A 172 5.43 -1.63 -24.76
N THR A 173 4.88 -0.82 -25.68
CA THR A 173 5.13 -0.92 -27.12
C THR A 173 5.42 0.43 -27.75
N ASP A 174 6.04 0.41 -28.96
CA ASP A 174 6.31 1.63 -29.73
C ASP A 174 4.98 2.31 -30.15
N GLU A 175 3.94 1.55 -30.45
CA GLU A 175 2.61 2.07 -30.79
C GLU A 175 1.97 2.82 -29.62
N GLU A 176 2.18 2.35 -28.40
CA GLU A 176 1.73 3.06 -27.20
C GLU A 176 2.52 4.36 -27.00
N ALA A 177 3.81 4.38 -27.29
CA ALA A 177 4.63 5.59 -27.26
C ALA A 177 4.16 6.61 -28.29
N ASP A 178 3.84 6.18 -29.50
CA ASP A 178 3.31 7.04 -30.58
C ASP A 178 1.92 7.60 -30.21
N ALA A 179 1.06 6.78 -29.62
CA ALA A 179 -0.25 7.23 -29.15
C ALA A 179 -0.14 8.24 -28.01
N LEU A 180 0.81 8.02 -27.09
CA LEU A 180 1.08 8.94 -25.99
C LEU A 180 1.59 10.29 -26.50
N GLU A 181 2.49 10.30 -27.49
CA GLU A 181 2.99 11.52 -28.15
C GLU A 181 1.84 12.35 -28.73
N GLN A 182 0.92 11.70 -29.47
CA GLN A 182 -0.21 12.38 -30.12
C GLN A 182 -1.17 13.05 -29.15
N HIS A 183 -1.27 12.55 -27.93
CA HIS A 183 -2.22 13.01 -26.90
C HIS A 183 -1.53 13.62 -25.68
N TRP A 184 -0.22 13.94 -25.77
CA TRP A 184 0.56 14.41 -24.63
C TRP A 184 -0.02 15.63 -23.93
N ASP A 185 -0.62 16.54 -24.68
CA ASP A 185 -1.25 17.74 -24.13
C ASP A 185 -2.45 17.46 -23.20
N GLU A 186 -3.01 16.26 -23.25
CA GLU A 186 -4.10 15.83 -22.38
C GLU A 186 -3.59 15.41 -20.98
N TYR A 187 -2.32 15.05 -20.87
CA TYR A 187 -1.67 14.56 -19.65
C TYR A 187 -0.96 15.71 -18.91
N LYS A 188 -1.65 16.34 -17.94
CA LYS A 188 -1.13 17.53 -17.25
C LYS A 188 -0.31 17.28 -16.00
N ASP A 189 -0.50 16.11 -15.38
CA ASP A 189 0.03 15.81 -14.05
C ASP A 189 0.86 14.53 -14.02
N VAL A 190 1.50 14.18 -15.14
CA VAL A 190 2.36 12.99 -15.24
C VAL A 190 3.57 13.15 -14.34
N LYS A 191 3.81 12.19 -13.48
CA LYS A 191 4.93 12.12 -12.56
C LYS A 191 6.03 11.20 -13.07
N ALA A 192 5.62 10.05 -13.66
CA ALA A 192 6.57 9.10 -14.18
C ALA A 192 6.01 8.31 -15.36
N LEU A 193 6.90 7.91 -16.26
CA LEU A 193 6.69 6.96 -17.34
C LEU A 193 7.43 5.67 -17.02
N TYR A 194 6.73 4.55 -17.03
CA TYR A 194 7.30 3.21 -16.95
C TYR A 194 7.36 2.62 -18.34
N VAL A 195 8.56 2.55 -18.90
CA VAL A 195 8.78 2.25 -20.31
C VAL A 195 9.46 0.90 -20.45
N SER A 196 8.88 0.00 -21.23
CA SER A 196 9.52 -1.28 -21.54
C SER A 196 10.89 -1.04 -22.20
N ARG A 197 11.88 -1.83 -21.79
CA ARG A 197 13.21 -1.83 -22.40
C ARG A 197 13.21 -2.06 -23.92
N ASN A 198 12.13 -2.64 -24.45
CA ASN A 198 11.97 -2.93 -25.87
C ASN A 198 11.44 -1.73 -26.67
N VAL A 199 10.98 -0.67 -25.98
CA VAL A 199 10.48 0.55 -26.61
C VAL A 199 11.65 1.50 -26.93
N LEU A 200 11.68 1.99 -28.15
CA LEU A 200 12.70 2.93 -28.61
C LEU A 200 12.08 4.30 -28.92
N PHE A 201 12.23 5.23 -28.00
CA PHE A 201 11.76 6.61 -28.23
C PHE A 201 12.46 7.28 -29.39
N THR A 202 11.70 7.98 -30.22
CA THR A 202 12.21 8.90 -31.23
C THR A 202 12.90 10.11 -30.58
N THR A 203 13.59 10.92 -31.39
CA THR A 203 14.18 12.16 -30.88
C THR A 203 13.12 13.14 -30.37
N GLU A 204 11.98 13.19 -31.06
CA GLU A 204 10.83 14.03 -30.74
C GLU A 204 10.20 13.57 -29.41
N GLN A 205 9.99 12.28 -29.22
CA GLN A 205 9.47 11.69 -27.98
C GLN A 205 10.41 11.92 -26.80
N ASN A 206 11.72 11.75 -27.00
CA ASN A 206 12.72 12.04 -25.96
C ASN A 206 12.71 13.51 -25.52
N MET A 207 12.48 14.45 -26.45
CA MET A 207 12.34 15.86 -26.10
C MET A 207 11.02 16.15 -25.40
N LEU A 208 9.95 15.50 -25.82
CA LEU A 208 8.60 15.71 -25.29
C LEU A 208 8.45 15.17 -23.85
N PHE A 209 9.02 14.00 -23.58
CA PHE A 209 8.93 13.33 -22.29
C PHE A 209 10.08 13.66 -21.33
N GLY A 210 11.06 14.45 -21.77
CA GLY A 210 12.33 14.69 -21.07
C GLY A 210 12.21 15.38 -19.69
N ASP A 211 11.08 16.00 -19.40
CA ASP A 211 10.82 16.64 -18.10
C ASP A 211 10.12 15.68 -17.10
N VAL A 212 9.81 14.45 -17.51
CA VAL A 212 9.14 13.44 -16.69
C VAL A 212 10.15 12.38 -16.24
N ASP A 213 9.96 11.84 -15.07
CA ASP A 213 10.79 10.74 -14.57
C ASP A 213 10.53 9.46 -15.36
N ILE A 214 11.57 8.89 -15.99
CA ILE A 214 11.46 7.73 -16.88
C ILE A 214 12.13 6.53 -16.23
N HIS A 215 11.35 5.48 -15.99
CA HIS A 215 11.79 4.20 -15.46
C HIS A 215 11.81 3.15 -16.55
N ILE A 216 12.95 2.52 -16.74
CA ILE A 216 13.09 1.42 -17.70
C ILE A 216 12.71 0.11 -17.01
N ILE A 217 11.67 -0.53 -17.51
CA ILE A 217 11.13 -1.76 -16.94
C ILE A 217 11.39 -2.97 -17.86
N PRO A 218 11.59 -4.16 -17.29
CA PRO A 218 11.57 -4.49 -15.86
C PRO A 218 12.90 -4.21 -15.13
N ASP A 219 13.89 -3.59 -15.78
CA ASP A 219 15.26 -3.43 -15.29
C ASP A 219 15.34 -2.68 -13.97
N ASP A 220 14.60 -1.59 -13.78
CA ASP A 220 14.63 -0.80 -12.56
C ASP A 220 14.17 -1.60 -11.33
N TYR A 221 13.32 -2.60 -11.53
CA TYR A 221 12.84 -3.48 -10.46
C TYR A 221 13.68 -4.74 -10.26
N PHE A 222 14.22 -5.32 -11.34
CA PHE A 222 14.80 -6.68 -11.34
C PHE A 222 16.21 -6.72 -11.94
N LYS A 223 16.96 -5.65 -11.77
CA LYS A 223 18.31 -5.53 -12.35
C LYS A 223 19.23 -6.69 -12.03
N PHE A 224 19.23 -7.15 -10.79
CA PHE A 224 20.13 -8.22 -10.35
C PHE A 224 19.70 -9.57 -10.91
N GLU A 225 18.42 -9.86 -10.88
CA GLU A 225 17.83 -11.11 -11.39
C GLU A 225 18.05 -11.23 -12.90
N LEU A 226 17.85 -10.16 -13.64
CA LEU A 226 18.10 -10.12 -15.08
C LEU A 226 19.59 -10.26 -15.42
N GLN A 227 20.49 -9.69 -14.63
CA GLN A 227 21.92 -9.86 -14.78
C GLN A 227 22.38 -11.31 -14.56
N GLU A 228 21.81 -12.01 -13.56
CA GLU A 228 22.12 -13.40 -13.29
C GLU A 228 21.81 -14.34 -14.46
N VAL A 229 20.77 -14.05 -15.22
CA VAL A 229 20.38 -14.86 -16.40
C VAL A 229 20.92 -14.33 -17.72
N GLY A 230 21.63 -13.19 -17.70
CA GLY A 230 22.24 -12.61 -18.89
C GLY A 230 21.26 -11.82 -19.77
N GLU A 231 20.10 -11.42 -19.25
CA GLU A 231 19.09 -10.60 -19.93
C GLU A 231 19.18 -9.10 -19.59
N ALA A 232 19.99 -8.68 -18.61
CA ALA A 232 20.23 -7.27 -18.33
C ALA A 232 21.39 -6.71 -19.18
N TRP A 233 21.32 -5.42 -19.46
CA TRP A 233 22.37 -4.65 -20.14
C TRP A 233 23.37 -4.04 -19.15
#